data_8643857ed32fa11c1fc35042c6fc2e42
#
_entry.id   8643857ed32fa11c1fc35042c6fc2e42
#
_cell.length_a   1.000
_cell.length_b   1.000
_cell.length_c   1.000
_cell.angle_alpha   90.00
_cell.angle_beta   90.00
_cell.angle_gamma   90.00
#
_symmetry.space_group_name_H-M   'P 1'
#
loop_
_entity.id
_entity.type
_entity.pdbx_description
1 polymer ?
#
loop_
_entity_poly.entity_id
_entity_poly.type
_entity_poly.pdbx_seq_one_letter_code
_entity_poly.pdbx_strand_id
1 'polypeptide(L)'
;VLGMACLTVQAAEPLTSLDKPEGRLDIIAWPGYIERGQTDKQYDWVSQFEKDTGCQVNVKTAATSDEMVSLMAKGGYDLVTASGDASLRLIMGKRVQPINTALIAGWGSLDPRIAKGAWFNVGGKVYGTPYQWGPNLLMYNTRVFPTPPDSWRVVFVKQDLPDGKTNQGRVQAYDGPIYIADAALFVKATQPQLGIEDPYQLTETQYNAVLKVLRDQQPLIHRYWHDATVQMNDFKNEGVAASSSWPYQANGLKAEGQPVATVFPKEGVTGWADTTMLHSEAKHPVCAYKWMNWSLTPKVQGDVAAWFGSLPVVPEGCKASALLGDKGCETNGYEQFNRIHFWKTPVAEGGKYVPYSRWTQDYIAIMGGR
;
A
#
# COMPACT_ATOMS: atom_id res chain seq x y z
N VAL A 1 -3.72 53.96 -7.10
CA VAL A 1 -3.70 52.66 -7.82
C VAL A 1 -2.67 51.82 -7.12
N LEU A 2 -3.10 50.97 -6.18
CA LEU A 2 -2.22 49.94 -5.56
C LEU A 2 -2.16 48.72 -6.50
N GLY A 3 -1.00 48.48 -7.06
CA GLY A 3 -0.73 47.29 -7.84
C GLY A 3 -0.65 46.06 -6.91
N MET A 4 -1.61 45.17 -7.04
CA MET A 4 -1.62 43.88 -6.38
C MET A 4 -0.61 42.98 -7.10
N ALA A 5 0.58 42.79 -6.53
CA ALA A 5 1.57 41.86 -7.06
C ALA A 5 1.04 40.42 -6.80
N CYS A 6 0.61 39.77 -7.89
CA CYS A 6 0.32 38.34 -7.87
C CYS A 6 1.64 37.59 -7.72
N LEU A 7 1.97 37.16 -6.52
CA LEU A 7 3.05 36.20 -6.28
C LEU A 7 2.63 34.86 -6.89
N THR A 8 3.08 34.60 -8.10
CA THR A 8 3.04 33.25 -8.67
C THR A 8 3.98 32.38 -7.87
N VAL A 9 3.44 31.49 -7.04
CA VAL A 9 4.23 30.41 -6.44
C VAL A 9 4.71 29.51 -7.58
N GLN A 10 5.95 29.73 -7.98
CA GLN A 10 6.60 28.92 -8.98
C GLN A 10 6.84 27.54 -8.36
N ALA A 11 6.38 26.48 -9.02
CA ALA A 11 6.66 25.12 -8.59
C ALA A 11 8.19 24.94 -8.50
N ALA A 12 8.67 24.35 -7.41
CA ALA A 12 10.11 24.12 -7.25
C ALA A 12 10.60 23.22 -8.40
N GLU A 13 11.66 23.66 -9.06
CA GLU A 13 12.32 22.86 -10.10
C GLU A 13 13.06 21.69 -9.40
N PRO A 14 13.06 20.48 -10.01
CA PRO A 14 13.80 19.35 -9.47
C PRO A 14 15.29 19.66 -9.31
N LEU A 15 15.96 19.07 -8.31
CA LEU A 15 17.39 19.18 -8.13
C LEU A 15 18.14 18.78 -9.42
N THR A 16 19.25 19.45 -9.69
CA THR A 16 20.15 19.13 -10.80
C THR A 16 21.46 18.47 -10.37
N SER A 17 21.77 18.51 -9.07
CA SER A 17 22.93 17.87 -8.45
C SER A 17 22.63 17.48 -7.01
N LEU A 18 23.40 16.54 -6.45
CA LEU A 18 23.34 16.13 -5.04
C LEU A 18 24.56 16.74 -4.31
N ASP A 19 24.35 17.94 -3.79
CA ASP A 19 25.37 18.67 -3.04
C ASP A 19 25.51 18.10 -1.60
N LYS A 20 25.98 18.94 -0.67
CA LYS A 20 26.15 18.54 0.73
C LYS A 20 24.78 18.19 1.36
N PRO A 21 24.68 17.01 2.01
CA PRO A 21 23.46 16.63 2.70
C PRO A 21 23.16 17.54 3.88
N GLU A 22 21.86 17.73 4.14
CA GLU A 22 21.35 18.63 5.17
C GLU A 22 21.43 18.05 6.59
N GLY A 23 21.78 16.76 6.72
CA GLY A 23 21.98 16.08 8.01
C GLY A 23 20.70 15.53 8.64
N ARG A 24 19.54 15.68 8.01
CA ARG A 24 18.26 15.22 8.53
C ARG A 24 17.36 14.75 7.41
N LEU A 25 16.46 13.82 7.72
CA LEU A 25 15.44 13.32 6.82
C LEU A 25 14.19 12.91 7.61
N ASP A 26 13.06 13.53 7.31
CA ASP A 26 11.78 13.23 7.94
C ASP A 26 10.87 12.49 6.95
N ILE A 27 10.50 11.24 7.26
CA ILE A 27 9.76 10.34 6.37
C ILE A 27 8.46 9.90 7.02
N ILE A 28 7.34 9.97 6.26
CA ILE A 28 6.11 9.27 6.58
C ILE A 28 6.15 7.91 5.90
N ALA A 29 5.94 6.84 6.66
CA ALA A 29 6.00 5.47 6.13
C ALA A 29 4.94 4.56 6.74
N TRP A 30 4.60 3.49 6.01
CA TRP A 30 3.83 2.39 6.56
C TRP A 30 4.60 1.68 7.67
N PRO A 31 3.92 1.15 8.70
CA PRO A 31 4.59 0.29 9.69
C PRO A 31 5.32 -0.86 9.00
N GLY A 32 6.55 -1.12 9.41
CA GLY A 32 7.37 -2.20 8.84
C GLY A 32 8.16 -1.83 7.57
N TYR A 33 8.04 -0.61 7.04
CA TYR A 33 8.78 -0.20 5.83
C TYR A 33 10.16 0.35 6.10
N ILE A 34 10.41 0.87 7.28
CA ILE A 34 11.71 1.48 7.63
C ILE A 34 12.12 0.98 9.00
N GLU A 35 13.08 0.06 9.01
CA GLU A 35 13.53 -0.61 10.23
C GLU A 35 15.00 -0.30 10.53
N ARG A 36 15.28 -0.12 11.83
CA ARG A 36 16.64 0.13 12.36
C ARG A 36 17.07 -0.91 13.41
N GLY A 37 16.59 -2.13 13.30
CA GLY A 37 16.97 -3.25 14.18
C GLY A 37 16.38 -3.19 15.59
N GLN A 38 15.33 -2.39 15.82
CA GLN A 38 14.72 -2.27 17.15
C GLN A 38 13.88 -3.49 17.52
N THR A 39 13.14 -4.03 16.55
CA THR A 39 12.33 -5.23 16.75
C THR A 39 13.17 -6.49 16.59
N ASP A 40 13.97 -6.56 15.53
CA ASP A 40 14.94 -7.62 15.26
C ASP A 40 16.22 -7.01 14.71
N LYS A 41 17.36 -7.27 15.35
CA LYS A 41 18.66 -6.69 15.01
C LYS A 41 19.16 -7.02 13.59
N GLN A 42 18.64 -8.08 12.98
CA GLN A 42 18.98 -8.45 11.62
C GLN A 42 18.34 -7.53 10.57
N TYR A 43 17.25 -6.87 10.93
CA TYR A 43 16.48 -6.00 10.04
C TYR A 43 16.81 -4.53 10.31
N ASP A 44 17.92 -4.08 9.77
CA ASP A 44 18.40 -2.70 9.88
C ASP A 44 18.96 -2.23 8.54
N TRP A 45 18.23 -1.39 7.84
CA TRP A 45 18.72 -0.71 6.63
C TRP A 45 18.78 0.80 6.80
N VAL A 46 18.66 1.30 8.03
CA VAL A 46 18.77 2.73 8.36
C VAL A 46 20.14 3.10 8.87
N SER A 47 20.71 2.33 9.79
CA SER A 47 21.95 2.70 10.49
C SER A 47 23.14 2.90 9.54
N GLN A 48 23.28 2.05 8.53
CA GLN A 48 24.36 2.18 7.55
C GLN A 48 24.14 3.42 6.66
N PHE A 49 22.90 3.70 6.26
CA PHE A 49 22.57 4.92 5.52
C PHE A 49 22.95 6.19 6.31
N GLU A 50 22.57 6.26 7.59
CA GLU A 50 22.90 7.39 8.46
C GLU A 50 24.40 7.58 8.59
N LYS A 51 25.15 6.48 8.75
CA LYS A 51 26.60 6.50 8.84
C LYS A 51 27.28 7.00 7.56
N ASP A 52 26.81 6.53 6.41
CA ASP A 52 27.42 6.83 5.11
C ASP A 52 27.08 8.23 4.61
N THR A 53 25.91 8.75 4.96
CA THR A 53 25.39 10.02 4.43
C THR A 53 25.40 11.17 5.42
N GLY A 54 25.41 10.87 6.72
CA GLY A 54 25.19 11.85 7.77
C GLY A 54 23.72 12.32 7.88
N CYS A 55 22.79 11.73 7.10
CA CYS A 55 21.37 12.05 7.14
C CYS A 55 20.66 11.25 8.23
N GLN A 56 20.32 11.90 9.35
CA GLN A 56 19.56 11.31 10.45
C GLN A 56 18.12 11.05 10.01
N VAL A 57 17.68 9.81 10.06
CA VAL A 57 16.34 9.40 9.60
C VAL A 57 15.32 9.42 10.76
N ASN A 58 14.27 10.21 10.61
CA ASN A 58 13.15 10.25 11.53
C ASN A 58 11.90 9.72 10.80
N VAL A 59 11.27 8.71 11.38
CA VAL A 59 10.11 8.05 10.77
C VAL A 59 8.85 8.38 11.55
N LYS A 60 7.84 8.88 10.85
CA LYS A 60 6.46 8.96 11.31
C LYS A 60 5.67 7.84 10.63
N THR A 61 5.20 6.86 11.37
CA THR A 61 4.31 5.84 10.82
C THR A 61 2.90 6.37 10.63
N ALA A 62 2.26 5.94 9.55
CA ALA A 62 0.86 6.16 9.26
C ALA A 62 0.22 4.83 8.84
N ALA A 63 -1.00 4.58 9.29
CA ALA A 63 -1.69 3.31 9.10
C ALA A 63 -2.59 3.28 7.87
N THR A 64 -2.90 4.43 7.27
CA THR A 64 -3.78 4.54 6.10
C THR A 64 -3.27 5.57 5.10
N SER A 65 -3.65 5.39 3.82
CA SER A 65 -3.40 6.39 2.77
C SER A 65 -4.00 7.75 3.11
N ASP A 66 -5.18 7.80 3.69
CA ASP A 66 -5.84 9.05 4.07
C ASP A 66 -5.09 9.79 5.18
N GLU A 67 -4.53 9.06 6.14
CA GLU A 67 -3.65 9.64 7.16
C GLU A 67 -2.37 10.23 6.53
N MET A 68 -1.76 9.52 5.58
CA MET A 68 -0.57 10.01 4.85
C MET A 68 -0.86 11.30 4.09
N VAL A 69 -1.98 11.37 3.38
CA VAL A 69 -2.42 12.58 2.68
C VAL A 69 -2.63 13.75 3.66
N SER A 70 -3.25 13.48 4.80
CA SER A 70 -3.47 14.48 5.85
C SER A 70 -2.15 15.00 6.46
N LEU A 71 -1.21 14.11 6.78
CA LEU A 71 0.10 14.47 7.30
C LEU A 71 0.91 15.30 6.29
N MET A 72 0.90 14.91 5.02
CA MET A 72 1.56 15.67 3.95
C MET A 72 0.94 17.05 3.74
N ALA A 73 -0.37 17.19 3.94
CA ALA A 73 -1.05 18.49 3.90
C ALA A 73 -0.65 19.41 5.05
N LYS A 74 -0.37 18.84 6.23
CA LYS A 74 0.15 19.61 7.39
C LYS A 74 1.59 20.06 7.20
N GLY A 75 2.36 19.32 6.38
CA GLY A 75 3.78 19.61 6.13
C GLY A 75 4.72 19.18 7.26
N GLY A 76 6.00 19.52 7.12
CA GLY A 76 7.04 19.17 8.09
C GLY A 76 7.73 17.84 7.81
N TYR A 77 7.48 17.24 6.64
CA TYR A 77 8.10 16.00 6.18
C TYR A 77 8.79 16.20 4.85
N ASP A 78 9.79 15.38 4.54
CA ASP A 78 10.51 15.40 3.28
C ASP A 78 9.98 14.35 2.32
N LEU A 79 9.70 13.14 2.82
CA LEU A 79 9.26 11.99 2.03
C LEU A 79 8.01 11.35 2.61
N VAL A 80 7.27 10.69 1.72
CA VAL A 80 6.17 9.77 2.07
C VAL A 80 6.26 8.52 1.21
N THR A 81 6.01 7.35 1.80
CA THR A 81 5.83 6.09 1.06
C THR A 81 4.36 5.90 0.75
N ALA A 82 3.90 6.46 -0.35
CA ALA A 82 2.48 6.50 -0.71
C ALA A 82 2.07 5.32 -1.57
N SER A 83 0.94 4.70 -1.24
CA SER A 83 0.28 3.73 -2.12
C SER A 83 -0.46 4.45 -3.26
N GLY A 84 -0.78 3.72 -4.33
CA GLY A 84 -1.31 4.31 -5.56
C GLY A 84 -2.66 5.03 -5.42
N ASP A 85 -3.44 4.70 -4.40
CA ASP A 85 -4.68 5.40 -4.08
C ASP A 85 -4.46 6.78 -3.43
N ALA A 86 -3.27 7.05 -2.88
CA ALA A 86 -2.88 8.34 -2.35
C ALA A 86 -2.06 9.17 -3.34
N SER A 87 -1.24 8.54 -4.18
CA SER A 87 -0.25 9.21 -5.03
C SER A 87 -0.85 10.30 -5.90
N LEU A 88 -1.94 10.02 -6.62
CA LEU A 88 -2.58 11.00 -7.50
C LEU A 88 -3.18 12.17 -6.71
N ARG A 89 -3.74 11.92 -5.53
CA ARG A 89 -4.27 12.97 -4.64
C ARG A 89 -3.15 13.90 -4.16
N LEU A 90 -1.99 13.35 -3.83
CA LEU A 90 -0.81 14.14 -3.43
C LEU A 90 -0.28 14.99 -4.59
N ILE A 91 -0.25 14.43 -5.80
CA ILE A 91 0.18 15.15 -7.02
C ILE A 91 -0.81 16.27 -7.34
N MET A 92 -2.10 15.97 -7.42
CA MET A 92 -3.14 16.95 -7.74
C MET A 92 -3.28 18.02 -6.65
N GLY A 93 -3.10 17.65 -5.39
CA GLY A 93 -3.08 18.55 -4.24
C GLY A 93 -1.79 19.38 -4.12
N LYS A 94 -0.83 19.21 -5.03
CA LYS A 94 0.48 19.90 -5.03
C LYS A 94 1.25 19.71 -3.72
N ARG A 95 1.12 18.55 -3.10
CA ARG A 95 1.83 18.19 -1.87
C ARG A 95 3.17 17.53 -2.13
N VAL A 96 3.38 17.04 -3.34
CA VAL A 96 4.62 16.44 -3.81
C VAL A 96 5.11 17.12 -5.07
N GLN A 97 6.42 17.04 -5.31
CA GLN A 97 7.08 17.64 -6.46
C GLN A 97 7.68 16.55 -7.36
N PRO A 98 7.88 16.86 -8.66
CA PRO A 98 8.62 15.98 -9.55
C PRO A 98 10.06 15.76 -9.07
N ILE A 99 10.62 14.59 -9.41
CA ILE A 99 12.02 14.29 -9.17
C ILE A 99 12.82 14.29 -10.47
N ASN A 100 14.13 14.50 -10.35
CA ASN A 100 15.08 14.29 -11.43
C ASN A 100 15.59 12.85 -11.41
N THR A 101 15.08 12.01 -12.30
CA THR A 101 15.46 10.58 -12.36
C THR A 101 16.92 10.37 -12.76
N ALA A 102 17.58 11.35 -13.38
CA ALA A 102 19.02 11.27 -13.68
C ALA A 102 19.89 11.25 -12.41
N LEU A 103 19.36 11.70 -11.27
CA LEU A 103 20.04 11.64 -9.97
C LEU A 103 19.73 10.34 -9.20
N ILE A 104 18.95 9.45 -9.76
CA ILE A 104 18.58 8.16 -9.17
C ILE A 104 19.39 7.05 -9.85
N ALA A 105 20.49 6.64 -9.24
CA ALA A 105 21.43 5.67 -9.81
C ALA A 105 20.78 4.31 -10.16
N GLY A 106 19.83 3.85 -9.33
CA GLY A 106 19.10 2.59 -9.53
C GLY A 106 17.92 2.67 -10.49
N TRP A 107 17.67 3.82 -11.14
CA TRP A 107 16.48 3.99 -11.99
C TRP A 107 16.37 2.95 -13.13
N GLY A 108 17.49 2.67 -13.79
CA GLY A 108 17.55 1.70 -14.87
C GLY A 108 17.39 0.22 -14.43
N SER A 109 17.48 -0.05 -13.14
CA SER A 109 17.31 -1.39 -12.55
C SER A 109 15.89 -1.68 -12.09
N LEU A 110 14.97 -0.70 -12.21
CA LEU A 110 13.56 -0.89 -11.85
C LEU A 110 12.88 -1.91 -12.74
N ASP A 111 11.99 -2.69 -12.15
CA ASP A 111 11.07 -3.56 -12.90
C ASP A 111 10.28 -2.71 -13.90
N PRO A 112 10.36 -2.98 -15.22
CA PRO A 112 9.67 -2.19 -16.24
C PRO A 112 8.15 -2.11 -16.06
N ARG A 113 7.56 -3.10 -15.41
CA ARG A 113 6.12 -3.15 -15.11
C ARG A 113 5.72 -2.10 -14.07
N ILE A 114 6.63 -1.77 -13.16
CA ILE A 114 6.44 -0.79 -12.08
C ILE A 114 6.91 0.60 -12.49
N ALA A 115 8.05 0.70 -13.19
CA ALA A 115 8.71 1.97 -13.53
C ALA A 115 7.81 2.96 -14.29
N LYS A 116 6.81 2.46 -15.02
CA LYS A 116 5.86 3.25 -15.82
C LYS A 116 4.49 3.39 -15.16
N GLY A 117 4.39 3.12 -13.86
CA GLY A 117 3.12 3.20 -13.13
C GLY A 117 2.45 4.57 -13.27
N ALA A 118 1.19 4.59 -13.72
CA ALA A 118 0.44 5.83 -13.96
C ALA A 118 0.14 6.59 -12.65
N TRP A 119 0.24 5.93 -11.51
CA TRP A 119 -0.02 6.54 -10.20
C TRP A 119 1.09 7.49 -9.72
N PHE A 120 2.26 7.51 -10.37
CA PHE A 120 3.34 8.46 -10.07
C PHE A 120 4.00 9.10 -11.31
N ASN A 121 3.69 8.61 -12.50
CA ASN A 121 4.06 9.24 -13.78
C ASN A 121 2.86 10.02 -14.31
N VAL A 122 2.86 11.33 -14.14
CA VAL A 122 1.72 12.21 -14.46
C VAL A 122 2.19 13.42 -15.25
N GLY A 123 1.52 13.70 -16.37
CA GLY A 123 1.81 14.88 -17.18
C GLY A 123 3.26 14.95 -17.70
N GLY A 124 3.86 13.79 -18.01
CA GLY A 124 5.25 13.71 -18.47
C GLY A 124 6.30 13.92 -17.38
N LYS A 125 5.88 13.96 -16.12
CA LYS A 125 6.75 14.14 -14.96
C LYS A 125 6.70 12.91 -14.05
N VAL A 126 7.83 12.62 -13.38
CA VAL A 126 7.97 11.51 -12.43
C VAL A 126 7.95 12.10 -11.01
N TYR A 127 7.05 11.59 -10.16
CA TYR A 127 6.80 12.14 -8.82
C TYR A 127 7.33 11.27 -7.68
N GLY A 128 8.36 10.50 -7.90
CA GLY A 128 9.00 9.71 -6.87
C GLY A 128 9.68 8.45 -7.39
N THR A 129 10.20 7.64 -6.48
CA THR A 129 10.80 6.35 -6.80
C THR A 129 9.90 5.22 -6.29
N PRO A 130 9.62 4.18 -7.10
CA PRO A 130 8.99 2.97 -6.58
C PRO A 130 9.77 2.43 -5.38
N TYR A 131 9.06 1.84 -4.43
CA TYR A 131 9.68 1.32 -3.20
C TYR A 131 9.49 -0.19 -3.05
N GLN A 132 8.26 -0.65 -2.89
CA GLN A 132 7.88 -2.07 -2.79
C GLN A 132 6.51 -2.27 -3.44
N TRP A 133 6.19 -3.50 -3.78
CA TRP A 133 4.85 -3.87 -4.21
C TRP A 133 4.40 -5.19 -3.55
N GLY A 134 3.10 -5.42 -3.54
CA GLY A 134 2.57 -6.65 -2.95
C GLY A 134 1.06 -6.75 -3.02
N PRO A 135 0.54 -7.93 -2.69
CA PRO A 135 -0.88 -8.24 -2.69
C PRO A 135 -1.55 -7.92 -1.35
N ASN A 136 -2.85 -7.63 -1.41
CA ASN A 136 -3.76 -7.82 -0.29
C ASN A 136 -4.28 -9.26 -0.35
N LEU A 137 -3.85 -10.10 0.56
CA LEU A 137 -4.13 -11.53 0.55
C LEU A 137 -5.37 -11.87 1.37
N LEU A 138 -5.98 -13.01 1.10
CA LEU A 138 -6.91 -13.64 2.02
C LEU A 138 -6.10 -14.42 3.07
N MET A 139 -6.09 -13.91 4.29
CA MET A 139 -5.53 -14.60 5.46
C MET A 139 -6.64 -15.37 6.17
N TYR A 140 -6.34 -16.59 6.59
CA TYR A 140 -7.30 -17.46 7.24
C TYR A 140 -6.67 -18.27 8.36
N ASN A 141 -7.51 -18.69 9.32
CA ASN A 141 -7.12 -19.59 10.41
C ASN A 141 -7.14 -21.03 9.91
N THR A 142 -5.99 -21.70 9.95
CA THR A 142 -5.84 -23.09 9.45
C THR A 142 -6.56 -24.13 10.30
N ARG A 143 -6.92 -23.80 11.55
CA ARG A 143 -7.78 -24.67 12.39
C ARG A 143 -9.24 -24.61 11.99
N VAL A 144 -9.68 -23.49 11.41
CA VAL A 144 -11.04 -23.32 10.88
C VAL A 144 -11.13 -23.90 9.46
N PHE A 145 -10.10 -23.66 8.65
CA PHE A 145 -10.03 -24.09 7.25
C PHE A 145 -8.91 -25.15 7.08
N PRO A 146 -9.19 -26.44 7.22
CA PRO A 146 -8.21 -27.50 6.94
C PRO A 146 -7.76 -27.51 5.47
N THR A 147 -8.66 -27.12 4.56
CA THR A 147 -8.35 -26.85 3.15
C THR A 147 -8.40 -25.35 2.92
N PRO A 148 -7.39 -24.74 2.25
CA PRO A 148 -7.39 -23.31 1.95
C PRO A 148 -8.67 -22.87 1.24
N PRO A 149 -9.34 -21.78 1.68
CA PRO A 149 -10.46 -21.23 0.94
C PRO A 149 -9.97 -20.69 -0.42
N ASP A 150 -10.75 -20.89 -1.48
CA ASP A 150 -10.37 -20.49 -2.85
C ASP A 150 -11.00 -19.17 -3.31
N SER A 151 -11.81 -18.55 -2.47
CA SER A 151 -12.66 -17.41 -2.86
C SER A 151 -12.81 -16.41 -1.72
N TRP A 152 -12.89 -15.13 -2.08
CA TRP A 152 -13.30 -14.05 -1.18
C TRP A 152 -14.73 -14.22 -0.63
N ARG A 153 -15.49 -15.17 -1.17
CA ARG A 153 -16.85 -15.48 -0.69
C ARG A 153 -16.89 -15.67 0.82
N VAL A 154 -15.84 -16.23 1.44
CA VAL A 154 -15.80 -16.49 2.89
C VAL A 154 -15.86 -15.23 3.74
N VAL A 155 -15.49 -14.06 3.19
CA VAL A 155 -15.57 -12.77 3.90
C VAL A 155 -16.73 -11.90 3.42
N PHE A 156 -17.28 -12.16 2.23
CA PHE A 156 -18.38 -11.33 1.68
C PHE A 156 -19.77 -11.90 1.87
N VAL A 157 -19.92 -13.22 2.00
CA VAL A 157 -21.22 -13.88 1.99
C VAL A 157 -21.43 -14.69 3.28
N LYS A 158 -22.56 -14.47 3.94
CA LYS A 158 -22.94 -15.25 5.12
C LYS A 158 -22.99 -16.74 4.79
N GLN A 159 -22.28 -17.53 5.55
CA GLN A 159 -22.20 -18.98 5.37
C GLN A 159 -21.66 -19.67 6.62
N ASP A 160 -21.88 -20.98 6.72
CA ASP A 160 -21.17 -21.79 7.68
C ASP A 160 -19.76 -22.10 7.19
N LEU A 161 -18.81 -22.06 8.12
CA LEU A 161 -17.40 -22.37 7.85
C LEU A 161 -17.14 -23.87 8.11
N PRO A 162 -15.99 -24.42 7.68
CA PRO A 162 -15.67 -25.84 7.84
C PRO A 162 -15.72 -26.38 9.28
N ASP A 163 -15.61 -25.50 10.28
CA ASP A 163 -15.74 -25.86 11.70
C ASP A 163 -17.22 -25.97 12.16
N GLY A 164 -18.18 -25.84 11.25
CA GLY A 164 -19.61 -25.93 11.54
C GLY A 164 -20.23 -24.67 12.16
N LYS A 165 -19.46 -23.59 12.29
CA LYS A 165 -19.96 -22.30 12.82
C LYS A 165 -20.11 -21.29 11.69
N THR A 166 -21.07 -20.36 11.86
CA THR A 166 -21.23 -19.25 10.91
C THR A 166 -20.01 -18.34 10.88
N ASN A 167 -19.79 -17.67 9.74
CA ASN A 167 -18.76 -16.64 9.62
C ASN A 167 -19.19 -15.29 10.24
N GLN A 168 -20.42 -15.16 10.73
CA GLN A 168 -20.92 -13.91 11.32
C GLN A 168 -20.11 -13.52 12.58
N GLY A 169 -19.55 -12.31 12.58
CA GLY A 169 -18.69 -11.80 13.63
C GLY A 169 -17.29 -12.43 13.67
N ARG A 170 -16.92 -13.19 12.62
CA ARG A 170 -15.65 -13.94 12.57
C ARG A 170 -14.77 -13.58 11.37
N VAL A 171 -15.16 -12.58 10.61
CA VAL A 171 -14.37 -12.08 9.47
C VAL A 171 -14.04 -10.63 9.66
N GLN A 172 -12.99 -10.16 8.99
CA GLN A 172 -12.56 -8.78 9.01
C GLN A 172 -12.35 -8.26 7.59
N ALA A 173 -12.33 -6.95 7.46
CA ALA A 173 -12.08 -6.23 6.22
C ALA A 173 -11.19 -5.01 6.50
N TYR A 174 -10.48 -4.52 5.48
CA TYR A 174 -9.65 -3.33 5.60
C TYR A 174 -10.51 -2.08 5.84
N ASP A 175 -10.08 -1.24 6.79
CA ASP A 175 -10.74 0.01 7.15
C ASP A 175 -10.22 1.16 6.27
N GLY A 176 -10.83 1.32 5.11
CA GLY A 176 -10.51 2.40 4.20
C GLY A 176 -11.41 2.40 2.96
N PRO A 177 -11.68 3.58 2.36
CA PRO A 177 -12.54 3.68 1.17
C PRO A 177 -12.08 2.82 0.00
N ILE A 178 -10.77 2.60 -0.12
CA ILE A 178 -10.19 1.79 -1.20
C ILE A 178 -10.62 0.32 -1.15
N TYR A 179 -11.08 -0.17 0.01
CA TYR A 179 -11.60 -1.53 0.15
C TYR A 179 -12.84 -1.79 -0.72
N ILE A 180 -13.52 -0.73 -1.17
CA ILE A 180 -14.61 -0.87 -2.16
C ILE A 180 -14.11 -1.59 -3.42
N ALA A 181 -12.83 -1.45 -3.80
CA ALA A 181 -12.25 -2.16 -4.93
C ALA A 181 -12.14 -3.67 -4.71
N ASP A 182 -11.91 -4.12 -3.47
CA ASP A 182 -11.92 -5.57 -3.12
C ASP A 182 -13.31 -6.16 -3.36
N ALA A 183 -14.36 -5.47 -2.92
CA ALA A 183 -15.72 -5.86 -3.21
C ALA A 183 -16.04 -5.80 -4.72
N ALA A 184 -15.48 -4.84 -5.44
CA ALA A 184 -15.64 -4.74 -6.90
C ALA A 184 -15.01 -5.94 -7.64
N LEU A 185 -13.88 -6.46 -7.20
CA LEU A 185 -13.30 -7.70 -7.75
C LEU A 185 -14.23 -8.90 -7.52
N PHE A 186 -14.80 -9.01 -6.33
CA PHE A 186 -15.76 -10.06 -6.03
C PHE A 186 -17.02 -9.95 -6.89
N VAL A 187 -17.59 -8.75 -7.05
CA VAL A 187 -18.72 -8.49 -7.93
C VAL A 187 -18.39 -8.77 -9.41
N LYS A 188 -17.19 -8.35 -9.88
CA LYS A 188 -16.70 -8.65 -11.23
C LYS A 188 -16.76 -10.15 -11.53
N ALA A 189 -16.33 -10.97 -10.59
CA ALA A 189 -16.31 -12.43 -10.75
C ALA A 189 -17.68 -13.08 -10.60
N THR A 190 -18.54 -12.56 -9.71
CA THR A 190 -19.84 -13.18 -9.38
C THR A 190 -21.02 -12.62 -10.16
N GLN A 191 -20.88 -11.43 -10.74
CA GLN A 191 -21.89 -10.73 -11.55
C GLN A 191 -21.27 -10.22 -12.87
N PRO A 192 -20.75 -11.12 -13.74
CA PRO A 192 -20.02 -10.72 -14.95
C PRO A 192 -20.86 -9.92 -15.94
N GLN A 193 -22.21 -10.02 -15.87
CA GLN A 193 -23.12 -9.24 -16.71
C GLN A 193 -23.01 -7.72 -16.46
N LEU A 194 -22.46 -7.29 -15.32
CA LEU A 194 -22.24 -5.86 -15.03
C LEU A 194 -21.06 -5.27 -15.81
N GLY A 195 -20.19 -6.12 -16.39
CA GLY A 195 -19.10 -5.67 -17.25
C GLY A 195 -18.04 -4.82 -16.55
N ILE A 196 -17.74 -5.08 -15.27
CA ILE A 196 -16.66 -4.39 -14.55
C ILE A 196 -15.33 -4.83 -15.17
N GLU A 197 -14.60 -3.88 -15.76
CA GLU A 197 -13.27 -4.11 -16.30
C GLU A 197 -12.18 -3.79 -15.27
N ASP A 198 -12.28 -2.63 -14.63
CA ASP A 198 -11.34 -2.11 -13.67
C ASP A 198 -12.06 -1.86 -12.32
N PRO A 199 -11.61 -2.45 -11.20
CA PRO A 199 -12.26 -2.31 -9.91
C PRO A 199 -12.23 -0.88 -9.35
N TYR A 200 -11.42 0.01 -9.93
CA TYR A 200 -11.32 1.42 -9.54
C TYR A 200 -12.09 2.36 -10.46
N GLN A 201 -12.61 1.87 -11.58
CA GLN A 201 -13.39 2.63 -12.56
C GLN A 201 -14.81 2.04 -12.68
N LEU A 202 -15.67 2.43 -11.75
CA LEU A 202 -17.02 1.90 -11.63
C LEU A 202 -18.06 2.93 -12.11
N THR A 203 -18.91 2.52 -13.04
CA THR A 203 -20.13 3.30 -13.37
C THR A 203 -21.07 3.31 -12.16
N GLU A 204 -22.06 4.20 -12.14
CA GLU A 204 -23.02 4.29 -11.05
C GLU A 204 -23.76 2.95 -10.80
N THR A 205 -24.16 2.26 -11.86
CA THR A 205 -24.83 0.95 -11.76
C THR A 205 -23.92 -0.12 -11.17
N GLN A 206 -22.67 -0.21 -11.64
CA GLN A 206 -21.65 -1.12 -11.11
C GLN A 206 -21.34 -0.82 -9.64
N TYR A 207 -21.15 0.45 -9.33
CA TYR A 207 -20.84 0.93 -7.99
C TYR A 207 -21.94 0.58 -6.98
N ASN A 208 -23.21 0.79 -7.34
CA ASN A 208 -24.35 0.45 -6.48
C ASN A 208 -24.43 -1.06 -6.18
N ALA A 209 -24.09 -1.92 -7.16
CA ALA A 209 -24.01 -3.37 -6.93
C ALA A 209 -22.87 -3.72 -5.97
N VAL A 210 -21.73 -3.04 -6.06
CA VAL A 210 -20.60 -3.21 -5.15
C VAL A 210 -20.95 -2.77 -3.73
N LEU A 211 -21.59 -1.61 -3.57
CA LEU A 211 -22.03 -1.13 -2.26
C LEU A 211 -23.04 -2.07 -1.60
N LYS A 212 -23.89 -2.73 -2.39
CA LYS A 212 -24.81 -3.74 -1.86
C LYS A 212 -24.04 -4.89 -1.21
N VAL A 213 -23.01 -5.41 -1.85
CA VAL A 213 -22.17 -6.48 -1.30
C VAL A 213 -21.52 -6.05 0.02
N LEU A 214 -21.05 -4.80 0.11
CA LEU A 214 -20.47 -4.26 1.35
C LEU A 214 -21.51 -4.09 2.47
N ARG A 215 -22.73 -3.69 2.14
CA ARG A 215 -23.83 -3.63 3.14
C ARG A 215 -24.20 -5.03 3.64
N ASP A 216 -24.26 -6.00 2.75
CA ASP A 216 -24.54 -7.40 3.11
C ASP A 216 -23.40 -8.01 3.94
N GLN A 217 -22.17 -7.58 3.72
CA GLN A 217 -20.98 -8.00 4.48
C GLN A 217 -20.94 -7.41 5.90
N GLN A 218 -21.41 -6.20 6.07
CA GLN A 218 -21.25 -5.43 7.30
C GLN A 218 -21.66 -6.19 8.58
N PRO A 219 -22.78 -6.94 8.62
CA PRO A 219 -23.14 -7.74 9.80
C PRO A 219 -22.20 -8.91 10.11
N LEU A 220 -21.38 -9.32 9.17
CA LEU A 220 -20.41 -10.42 9.32
C LEU A 220 -19.11 -9.95 9.97
N ILE A 221 -18.82 -8.64 9.90
CA ILE A 221 -17.54 -8.06 10.27
C ILE A 221 -17.38 -8.01 11.80
N HIS A 222 -16.32 -8.65 12.29
CA HIS A 222 -15.85 -8.49 13.67
C HIS A 222 -15.28 -7.08 13.87
N ARG A 223 -14.40 -6.65 12.96
CA ARG A 223 -13.75 -5.33 12.95
C ARG A 223 -13.33 -4.95 11.54
N TYR A 224 -13.47 -3.68 11.18
CA TYR A 224 -12.71 -3.09 10.09
C TYR A 224 -11.35 -2.71 10.64
N TRP A 225 -10.28 -3.26 10.08
CA TRP A 225 -8.93 -3.08 10.59
C TRP A 225 -8.12 -2.09 9.72
N HIS A 226 -7.34 -1.25 10.34
CA HIS A 226 -6.30 -0.44 9.69
C HIS A 226 -4.95 -0.55 10.43
N ASP A 227 -4.96 -0.95 11.69
CA ASP A 227 -3.75 -1.23 12.46
C ASP A 227 -3.41 -2.72 12.37
N ALA A 228 -2.23 -3.02 11.80
CA ALA A 228 -1.76 -4.38 11.62
C ALA A 228 -1.62 -5.14 12.94
N THR A 229 -1.18 -4.49 14.00
CA THR A 229 -1.00 -5.10 15.34
C THR A 229 -2.35 -5.47 15.94
N VAL A 230 -3.36 -4.61 15.79
CA VAL A 230 -4.73 -4.89 16.26
C VAL A 230 -5.30 -6.09 15.51
N GLN A 231 -5.14 -6.17 14.18
CA GLN A 231 -5.59 -7.33 13.41
C GLN A 231 -4.90 -8.63 13.87
N MET A 232 -3.58 -8.60 14.09
CA MET A 232 -2.84 -9.76 14.59
C MET A 232 -3.40 -10.23 15.93
N ASN A 233 -3.70 -9.31 16.86
CA ASN A 233 -4.30 -9.64 18.14
C ASN A 233 -5.70 -10.23 18.01
N ASP A 234 -6.51 -9.70 17.10
CA ASP A 234 -7.86 -10.25 16.83
C ASP A 234 -7.79 -11.70 16.33
N PHE A 235 -6.85 -12.02 15.44
CA PHE A 235 -6.63 -13.42 15.00
C PHE A 235 -6.17 -14.34 16.15
N LYS A 236 -5.33 -13.82 17.04
CA LYS A 236 -4.85 -14.61 18.20
C LYS A 236 -5.95 -14.86 19.24
N ASN A 237 -6.77 -13.87 19.53
CA ASN A 237 -7.56 -13.82 20.77
C ASN A 237 -9.07 -13.69 20.56
N GLU A 238 -9.54 -13.23 19.39
CA GLU A 238 -10.95 -12.87 19.18
C GLU A 238 -11.70 -13.85 18.24
N GLY A 239 -11.06 -14.94 17.86
CA GLY A 239 -11.70 -15.99 17.05
C GLY A 239 -11.95 -15.60 15.60
N VAL A 240 -11.22 -14.63 15.05
CA VAL A 240 -11.31 -14.26 13.64
C VAL A 240 -10.85 -15.44 12.77
N ALA A 241 -11.67 -15.78 11.78
CA ALA A 241 -11.43 -16.93 10.91
C ALA A 241 -10.80 -16.55 9.57
N ALA A 242 -11.15 -15.39 9.01
CA ALA A 242 -10.66 -14.93 7.72
C ALA A 242 -10.71 -13.39 7.60
N SER A 243 -9.78 -12.83 6.84
CA SER A 243 -9.71 -11.39 6.56
C SER A 243 -8.88 -11.10 5.32
N SER A 244 -9.11 -9.95 4.68
CA SER A 244 -8.07 -9.33 3.88
C SER A 244 -6.89 -8.96 4.79
N SER A 245 -5.66 -9.08 4.29
CA SER A 245 -4.46 -8.82 5.09
C SER A 245 -3.28 -8.44 4.20
N TRP A 246 -2.36 -7.69 4.74
CA TRP A 246 -1.04 -7.58 4.14
C TRP A 246 -0.21 -8.84 4.47
N PRO A 247 0.79 -9.18 3.67
CA PRO A 247 1.71 -10.27 4.00
C PRO A 247 2.41 -10.10 5.36
N TYR A 248 2.63 -8.86 5.78
CA TYR A 248 3.28 -8.47 7.04
C TYR A 248 2.62 -9.14 8.26
N GLN A 249 1.29 -9.05 8.40
CA GLN A 249 0.59 -9.67 9.54
C GLN A 249 0.69 -11.19 9.52
N ALA A 250 0.53 -11.79 8.34
CA ALA A 250 0.64 -13.24 8.19
C ALA A 250 2.04 -13.73 8.57
N ASN A 251 3.08 -13.04 8.14
CA ASN A 251 4.45 -13.39 8.49
C ASN A 251 4.71 -13.25 10.00
N GLY A 252 4.25 -12.17 10.62
CA GLY A 252 4.37 -11.96 12.06
C GLY A 252 3.66 -13.04 12.86
N LEU A 253 2.42 -13.38 12.50
CA LEU A 253 1.64 -14.42 13.16
C LEU A 253 2.27 -15.81 12.99
N LYS A 254 2.77 -16.15 11.80
CA LYS A 254 3.50 -17.40 11.56
C LYS A 254 4.77 -17.51 12.38
N ALA A 255 5.52 -16.42 12.49
CA ALA A 255 6.74 -16.36 13.32
C ALA A 255 6.44 -16.61 14.82
N GLU A 256 5.25 -16.21 15.28
CA GLU A 256 4.75 -16.52 16.63
C GLU A 256 4.13 -17.93 16.76
N GLY A 257 4.17 -18.75 15.71
CA GLY A 257 3.59 -20.09 15.71
C GLY A 257 2.06 -20.11 15.65
N GLN A 258 1.42 -19.03 15.23
CA GLN A 258 -0.03 -18.96 15.12
C GLN A 258 -0.54 -19.74 13.88
N PRO A 259 -1.74 -20.37 13.97
CA PRO A 259 -2.27 -21.22 12.92
C PRO A 259 -2.93 -20.37 11.81
N VAL A 260 -2.14 -19.63 11.06
CA VAL A 260 -2.61 -18.81 9.93
C VAL A 260 -1.89 -19.19 8.65
N ALA A 261 -2.57 -18.98 7.53
CA ALA A 261 -2.00 -19.05 6.19
C ALA A 261 -2.67 -17.99 5.28
N THR A 262 -2.10 -17.80 4.11
CA THR A 262 -2.63 -16.87 3.12
C THR A 262 -2.85 -17.59 1.80
N VAL A 263 -3.76 -17.05 0.99
CA VAL A 263 -4.08 -17.56 -0.34
C VAL A 263 -4.42 -16.41 -1.30
N PHE A 264 -4.14 -16.64 -2.59
CA PHE A 264 -4.67 -15.82 -3.68
C PHE A 264 -6.03 -16.39 -4.10
N PRO A 265 -7.15 -15.74 -3.79
CA PRO A 265 -8.46 -16.20 -4.23
C PRO A 265 -8.60 -16.16 -5.75
N LYS A 266 -9.50 -16.99 -6.28
CA LYS A 266 -9.73 -17.12 -7.73
C LYS A 266 -10.19 -15.83 -8.40
N GLU A 267 -10.83 -14.93 -7.67
CA GLU A 267 -11.25 -13.62 -8.17
C GLU A 267 -10.08 -12.65 -8.40
N GLY A 268 -8.89 -13.00 -7.96
CA GLY A 268 -7.75 -12.10 -7.88
C GLY A 268 -7.75 -11.28 -6.59
N VAL A 269 -6.77 -10.39 -6.48
CA VAL A 269 -6.59 -9.54 -5.30
C VAL A 269 -6.34 -8.10 -5.71
N THR A 270 -6.69 -7.15 -4.85
CA THR A 270 -6.09 -5.82 -4.90
C THR A 270 -4.68 -5.88 -4.33
N GLY A 271 -3.92 -4.85 -4.55
CA GLY A 271 -2.56 -4.75 -4.02
C GLY A 271 -2.05 -3.33 -4.10
N TRP A 272 -0.85 -3.16 -3.67
CA TRP A 272 -0.19 -1.85 -3.58
C TRP A 272 1.16 -1.91 -4.28
N ALA A 273 1.47 -0.81 -4.97
CA ALA A 273 2.79 -0.53 -5.52
C ALA A 273 3.16 0.85 -5.02
N ASP A 274 3.97 0.89 -3.99
CA ASP A 274 4.21 2.09 -3.22
C ASP A 274 5.36 2.90 -3.81
N THR A 275 5.23 4.22 -3.71
CA THR A 275 6.18 5.19 -4.24
C THR A 275 6.69 6.07 -3.13
N THR A 276 8.00 6.22 -3.03
CA THR A 276 8.63 7.22 -2.18
C THR A 276 8.55 8.56 -2.90
N MET A 277 7.74 9.49 -2.38
CA MET A 277 7.44 10.78 -3.00
C MET A 277 8.03 11.92 -2.20
N LEU A 278 8.60 12.91 -2.90
CA LEU A 278 9.23 14.10 -2.33
C LEU A 278 8.20 15.19 -2.07
N HIS A 279 8.14 15.69 -0.83
CA HIS A 279 7.26 16.80 -0.46
C HIS A 279 7.60 18.06 -1.29
N SER A 280 6.58 18.80 -1.70
CA SER A 280 6.76 20.04 -2.48
C SER A 280 7.58 21.12 -1.76
N GLU A 281 7.57 21.10 -0.42
CA GLU A 281 8.31 22.02 0.46
C GLU A 281 9.35 21.29 1.32
N ALA A 282 9.92 20.19 0.80
CA ALA A 282 10.94 19.41 1.51
C ALA A 282 12.13 20.30 1.92
N LYS A 283 12.52 20.23 3.19
CA LYS A 283 13.64 21.01 3.75
C LYS A 283 14.99 20.31 3.58
N HIS A 284 14.96 19.01 3.35
CA HIS A 284 16.15 18.17 3.25
C HIS A 284 16.16 17.37 1.93
N PRO A 285 16.09 18.06 0.76
CA PRO A 285 15.94 17.37 -0.51
C PRO A 285 17.14 16.52 -0.91
N VAL A 286 18.38 16.90 -0.54
CA VAL A 286 19.55 16.08 -0.85
C VAL A 286 19.53 14.78 -0.04
N CYS A 287 19.22 14.83 1.27
CA CYS A 287 19.03 13.64 2.09
C CYS A 287 17.89 12.77 1.54
N ALA A 288 16.80 13.38 1.04
CA ALA A 288 15.68 12.67 0.43
C ALA A 288 16.11 11.90 -0.84
N TYR A 289 16.86 12.53 -1.74
CA TYR A 289 17.39 11.85 -2.94
C TYR A 289 18.39 10.74 -2.57
N LYS A 290 19.23 10.96 -1.57
CA LYS A 290 20.15 9.92 -1.09
C LYS A 290 19.37 8.71 -0.53
N TRP A 291 18.27 8.94 0.18
CA TRP A 291 17.39 7.86 0.64
C TRP A 291 16.72 7.14 -0.51
N MET A 292 16.19 7.85 -1.50
CA MET A 292 15.62 7.23 -2.70
C MET A 292 16.64 6.35 -3.41
N ASN A 293 17.90 6.81 -3.55
CA ASN A 293 18.99 5.99 -4.09
C ASN A 293 19.30 4.76 -3.22
N TRP A 294 19.41 4.95 -1.91
CA TRP A 294 19.68 3.88 -0.96
C TRP A 294 18.60 2.81 -0.97
N SER A 295 17.36 3.22 -0.96
CA SER A 295 16.20 2.32 -0.94
C SER A 295 16.08 1.45 -2.19
N LEU A 296 16.68 1.84 -3.31
CA LEU A 296 16.72 1.07 -4.55
C LEU A 296 17.92 0.12 -4.66
N THR A 297 18.82 0.10 -3.67
CA THR A 297 19.90 -0.89 -3.68
C THR A 297 19.34 -2.30 -3.52
N PRO A 298 19.83 -3.29 -4.27
CA PRO A 298 19.24 -4.64 -4.26
C PRO A 298 19.16 -5.26 -2.86
N LYS A 299 20.19 -5.06 -2.02
CA LYS A 299 20.19 -5.59 -0.65
C LYS A 299 19.06 -5.00 0.20
N VAL A 300 18.88 -3.67 0.17
CA VAL A 300 17.81 -2.99 0.92
C VAL A 300 16.44 -3.44 0.42
N GLN A 301 16.25 -3.52 -0.90
CA GLN A 301 15.02 -4.02 -1.51
C GLN A 301 14.67 -5.42 -1.02
N GLY A 302 15.64 -6.32 -0.97
CA GLY A 302 15.44 -7.68 -0.49
C GLY A 302 15.22 -7.77 1.02
N ASP A 303 15.93 -6.97 1.82
CA ASP A 303 15.75 -6.96 3.29
C ASP A 303 14.35 -6.44 3.68
N VAL A 304 13.85 -5.40 3.01
CA VAL A 304 12.46 -4.92 3.19
C VAL A 304 11.46 -6.00 2.83
N ALA A 305 11.66 -6.66 1.68
CA ALA A 305 10.77 -7.74 1.24
C ALA A 305 10.77 -8.93 2.22
N ALA A 306 11.92 -9.26 2.80
CA ALA A 306 12.05 -10.32 3.81
C ALA A 306 11.25 -9.99 5.08
N TRP A 307 11.30 -8.74 5.52
CA TRP A 307 10.60 -8.29 6.72
C TRP A 307 9.10 -8.14 6.51
N PHE A 308 8.73 -7.39 5.47
CA PHE A 308 7.34 -7.03 5.22
C PHE A 308 6.54 -8.15 4.52
N GLY A 309 7.20 -9.03 3.78
CA GLY A 309 6.53 -10.00 2.90
C GLY A 309 6.12 -9.37 1.56
N SER A 310 6.69 -8.22 1.22
CA SER A 310 6.51 -7.51 -0.03
C SER A 310 7.41 -8.05 -1.13
N LEU A 311 7.45 -7.34 -2.24
CA LEU A 311 8.25 -7.68 -3.40
C LEU A 311 9.11 -6.50 -3.83
N PRO A 312 10.39 -6.76 -4.18
CA PRO A 312 11.30 -5.71 -4.63
C PRO A 312 10.82 -5.06 -5.94
N VAL A 313 10.98 -3.74 -6.04
CA VAL A 313 10.80 -3.01 -7.31
C VAL A 313 12.06 -3.08 -8.18
N VAL A 314 13.19 -3.48 -7.60
CA VAL A 314 14.43 -3.84 -8.30
C VAL A 314 14.56 -5.35 -8.24
N PRO A 315 14.39 -6.07 -9.37
CA PRO A 315 14.34 -7.54 -9.39
C PRO A 315 15.56 -8.24 -8.79
N GLU A 316 16.74 -7.63 -8.88
CA GLU A 316 17.97 -8.14 -8.26
C GLU A 316 17.84 -8.27 -6.72
N GLY A 317 16.92 -7.53 -6.10
CA GLY A 317 16.61 -7.66 -4.68
C GLY A 317 16.18 -9.07 -4.27
N CYS A 318 15.59 -9.82 -5.18
CA CYS A 318 15.19 -11.22 -4.94
C CYS A 318 16.38 -12.17 -4.68
N LYS A 319 17.61 -11.76 -5.03
CA LYS A 319 18.83 -12.57 -4.88
C LYS A 319 19.88 -11.92 -3.98
N ALA A 320 19.69 -10.66 -3.61
CA ALA A 320 20.70 -9.86 -2.93
C ALA A 320 20.59 -9.87 -1.40
N SER A 321 19.52 -10.42 -0.84
CA SER A 321 19.27 -10.46 0.60
C SER A 321 19.34 -11.90 1.13
N ALA A 322 20.25 -12.14 2.07
CA ALA A 322 20.32 -13.41 2.79
C ALA A 322 19.08 -13.64 3.67
N LEU A 323 18.44 -12.56 4.14
CA LEU A 323 17.24 -12.62 4.97
C LEU A 323 16.01 -13.08 4.16
N LEU A 324 15.93 -12.64 2.89
CA LEU A 324 14.86 -13.05 1.98
C LEU A 324 15.04 -14.51 1.52
N GLY A 325 16.29 -14.92 1.30
CA GLY A 325 16.64 -16.24 0.78
C GLY A 325 16.27 -16.41 -0.69
N ASP A 326 16.71 -17.52 -1.27
CA ASP A 326 16.60 -17.78 -2.72
C ASP A 326 15.15 -17.93 -3.22
N LYS A 327 14.22 -18.27 -2.32
CA LYS A 327 12.80 -18.50 -2.62
C LYS A 327 11.86 -17.43 -2.07
N GLY A 328 12.38 -16.38 -1.46
CA GLY A 328 11.56 -15.39 -0.79
C GLY A 328 10.61 -14.68 -1.75
N CYS A 329 11.07 -14.26 -2.91
CA CYS A 329 10.23 -13.62 -3.91
C CYS A 329 9.14 -14.56 -4.45
N GLU A 330 9.47 -15.82 -4.70
CA GLU A 330 8.49 -16.84 -5.11
C GLU A 330 7.42 -17.01 -4.03
N THR A 331 7.85 -17.14 -2.77
CA THR A 331 6.96 -17.28 -1.61
C THR A 331 6.06 -16.05 -1.43
N ASN A 332 6.59 -14.85 -1.64
CA ASN A 332 5.85 -13.60 -1.51
C ASN A 332 4.91 -13.31 -2.69
N GLY A 333 4.96 -14.14 -3.75
CA GLY A 333 4.02 -14.05 -4.87
C GLY A 333 4.52 -13.27 -6.09
N TYR A 334 5.82 -13.22 -6.36
CA TYR A 334 6.40 -12.52 -7.50
C TYR A 334 5.73 -12.88 -8.83
N GLU A 335 5.42 -14.18 -9.05
CA GLU A 335 4.78 -14.68 -10.26
C GLU A 335 3.27 -14.33 -10.36
N GLN A 336 2.69 -13.81 -9.29
CA GLN A 336 1.26 -13.45 -9.24
C GLN A 336 0.97 -12.01 -9.70
N PHE A 337 1.96 -11.28 -10.22
CA PHE A 337 1.83 -9.87 -10.60
C PHE A 337 0.56 -9.57 -11.41
N ASN A 338 0.26 -10.39 -12.41
CA ASN A 338 -0.90 -10.19 -13.29
C ASN A 338 -2.26 -10.46 -12.62
N ARG A 339 -2.27 -11.03 -11.42
CA ARG A 339 -3.49 -11.26 -10.61
C ARG A 339 -3.71 -10.17 -9.58
N ILE A 340 -2.83 -9.18 -9.51
CA ILE A 340 -2.89 -8.06 -8.58
C ILE A 340 -3.44 -6.84 -9.30
N HIS A 341 -4.51 -6.28 -8.78
CA HIS A 341 -5.09 -5.02 -9.22
C HIS A 341 -4.59 -3.91 -8.30
N PHE A 342 -3.54 -3.24 -8.73
CA PHE A 342 -2.85 -2.23 -7.90
C PHE A 342 -3.73 -1.04 -7.60
N TRP A 343 -3.72 -0.59 -6.35
CA TRP A 343 -4.44 0.57 -5.87
C TRP A 343 -4.14 1.81 -6.72
N LYS A 344 -5.19 2.50 -7.09
CA LYS A 344 -5.15 3.81 -7.73
C LYS A 344 -6.37 4.63 -7.30
N THR A 345 -6.24 5.95 -7.36
CA THR A 345 -7.34 6.85 -7.01
C THR A 345 -8.46 6.73 -8.04
N PRO A 346 -9.70 6.38 -7.64
CA PRO A 346 -10.86 6.48 -8.52
C PRO A 346 -11.12 7.93 -8.95
N VAL A 347 -11.26 8.14 -10.26
CA VAL A 347 -11.51 9.45 -10.85
C VAL A 347 -12.75 9.44 -11.73
N ALA A 348 -13.45 10.58 -11.82
CA ALA A 348 -14.74 10.66 -12.51
C ALA A 348 -14.65 10.51 -14.04
N GLU A 349 -13.53 10.84 -14.67
CA GLU A 349 -13.34 10.82 -16.12
C GLU A 349 -14.52 11.40 -16.91
N GLY A 350 -14.81 12.68 -16.69
CA GLY A 350 -15.93 13.37 -17.36
C GLY A 350 -17.31 12.92 -16.86
N GLY A 351 -17.41 12.32 -15.68
CA GLY A 351 -18.66 11.86 -15.07
C GLY A 351 -19.03 10.42 -15.41
N LYS A 352 -18.16 9.69 -16.14
CA LYS A 352 -18.40 8.29 -16.50
C LYS A 352 -18.32 7.35 -15.28
N TYR A 353 -17.40 7.63 -14.37
CA TYR A 353 -17.12 6.80 -13.20
C TYR A 353 -17.35 7.54 -11.89
N VAL A 354 -17.61 6.79 -10.83
CA VAL A 354 -17.81 7.32 -9.49
C VAL A 354 -16.47 7.71 -8.88
N PRO A 355 -16.26 9.00 -8.49
CA PRO A 355 -14.97 9.49 -8.01
C PRO A 355 -14.72 9.10 -6.54
N TYR A 356 -13.46 9.20 -6.11
CA TYR A 356 -13.01 8.87 -4.76
C TYR A 356 -13.77 9.61 -3.65
N SER A 357 -14.20 10.85 -3.88
CA SER A 357 -15.03 11.59 -2.92
C SER A 357 -16.32 10.88 -2.55
N ARG A 358 -16.98 10.23 -3.55
CA ARG A 358 -18.16 9.39 -3.31
C ARG A 358 -17.77 8.10 -2.58
N TRP A 359 -16.65 7.49 -2.94
CA TRP A 359 -16.14 6.31 -2.24
C TRP A 359 -15.94 6.61 -0.74
N THR A 360 -15.36 7.75 -0.41
CA THR A 360 -15.17 8.17 0.99
C THR A 360 -16.49 8.36 1.72
N GLN A 361 -17.48 9.02 1.11
CA GLN A 361 -18.80 9.24 1.73
C GLN A 361 -19.52 7.92 1.99
N ASP A 362 -19.58 7.04 0.99
CA ASP A 362 -20.28 5.77 1.09
C ASP A 362 -19.56 4.76 2.00
N TYR A 363 -18.22 4.80 2.02
CA TYR A 363 -17.41 4.07 2.98
C TYR A 363 -17.78 4.45 4.43
N ILE A 364 -17.82 5.73 4.74
CA ILE A 364 -18.20 6.21 6.07
C ILE A 364 -19.62 5.73 6.43
N ALA A 365 -20.55 5.81 5.50
CA ALA A 365 -21.94 5.40 5.72
C ALA A 365 -22.10 3.89 5.98
N ILE A 366 -21.27 3.04 5.37
CA ILE A 366 -21.39 1.58 5.44
C ILE A 366 -20.43 1.00 6.51
N MET A 367 -19.18 1.39 6.50
CA MET A 367 -18.09 0.77 7.27
C MET A 367 -17.63 1.60 8.47
N GLY A 368 -17.76 2.94 8.42
CA GLY A 368 -17.27 3.86 9.44
C GLY A 368 -18.23 4.15 10.60
N GLY A 369 -19.40 3.55 10.62
CA GLY A 369 -20.46 3.82 11.58
C GLY A 369 -20.48 2.95 12.84
N ARG A 370 -19.35 2.38 13.26
CA ARG A 370 -19.25 1.53 14.47
C ARG A 370 -18.37 2.13 15.55
#